data_f09a8ab057cfb2f75d035ed6e73326cc
#
_entry.id   f09a8ab057cfb2f75d035ed6e73326cc
#
_cell.length_a   1.000
_cell.length_b   1.000
_cell.length_c   1.000
_cell.angle_alpha   90.00
_cell.angle_beta   90.00
_cell.angle_gamma   90.00
#
_symmetry.space_group_name_H-M   'P 1'
#
loop_
_entity.id
_entity.type
_entity.pdbx_description
1 polymer ?
#
loop_
_entity_poly.entity_id
_entity_poly.type
_entity_poly.pdbx_seq_one_letter_code
_entity_poly.pdbx_strand_id
1 'polypeptide(L)'
;MSDGGAVAAPDGRLRCPWGLATDDYLVYHDTEWGRPVHGDDALFERLCLEAFQSGLSWLTILRRRETFRTAFAGFRIAEVAKFTGTDRERLLADPGIIRNKAKVDATLANAKVLAGWRAGELDAVSYTHLTLP
;
A
#
# COMPACT_ATOMS: atom_id res chain seq x y z
N MET A 1 -17.80 -4.52 -5.46
CA MET A 1 -18.64 -5.70 -5.27
C MET A 1 -20.08 -5.24 -5.31
N SER A 2 -20.80 -5.77 -6.26
CA SER A 2 -22.13 -5.27 -6.60
C SER A 2 -23.15 -5.49 -5.49
N ASP A 3 -23.02 -6.52 -4.75
CA ASP A 3 -24.01 -6.97 -3.78
C ASP A 3 -23.69 -6.64 -2.33
N GLY A 4 -22.52 -6.18 -2.02
CA GLY A 4 -22.10 -5.63 -0.73
C GLY A 4 -22.60 -6.25 0.57
N GLY A 5 -23.58 -7.14 0.50
CA GLY A 5 -24.19 -7.75 1.67
C GLY A 5 -23.29 -8.76 2.35
N ALA A 6 -23.27 -8.79 3.68
CA ALA A 6 -22.54 -9.79 4.42
C ALA A 6 -23.16 -11.18 4.22
N VAL A 7 -22.31 -12.20 4.13
CA VAL A 7 -22.73 -13.59 3.99
C VAL A 7 -22.17 -14.45 5.13
N ALA A 8 -22.88 -15.52 5.46
CA ALA A 8 -22.43 -16.45 6.50
C ALA A 8 -21.27 -17.30 5.99
N ALA A 9 -20.18 -17.33 6.76
CA ALA A 9 -19.04 -18.19 6.50
C ALA A 9 -19.23 -19.55 7.18
N PRO A 10 -18.40 -20.56 6.85
CA PRO A 10 -18.48 -21.89 7.49
C PRO A 10 -18.32 -21.87 9.01
N ASP A 11 -17.65 -20.85 9.58
CA ASP A 11 -17.50 -20.67 11.02
C ASP A 11 -18.69 -19.95 11.67
N GLY A 12 -19.75 -19.65 10.91
CA GLY A 12 -20.94 -18.96 11.39
C GLY A 12 -20.83 -17.44 11.45
N ARG A 13 -19.67 -16.85 11.18
CA ARG A 13 -19.48 -15.41 11.19
C ARG A 13 -19.92 -14.80 9.87
N LEU A 14 -20.47 -13.58 9.94
CA LEU A 14 -20.83 -12.82 8.74
C LEU A 14 -19.61 -12.07 8.20
N ARG A 15 -19.41 -12.16 6.88
CA ARG A 15 -18.30 -11.50 6.20
C ARG A 15 -18.75 -10.95 4.85
N CYS A 16 -17.99 -10.00 4.32
CA CYS A 16 -18.17 -9.56 2.94
C CYS A 16 -17.86 -10.72 1.99
N PRO A 17 -18.62 -10.91 0.90
CA PRO A 17 -18.41 -12.05 -0.01
C PRO A 17 -16.97 -12.18 -0.54
N TRP A 18 -16.31 -11.07 -0.85
CA TRP A 18 -14.94 -11.10 -1.36
C TRP A 18 -13.93 -11.66 -0.33
N GLY A 19 -14.20 -11.49 0.97
CA GLY A 19 -13.35 -12.00 2.05
C GLY A 19 -13.32 -13.54 2.11
N LEU A 20 -14.29 -14.22 1.48
CA LEU A 20 -14.37 -15.68 1.46
C LEU A 20 -13.76 -16.28 0.19
N ALA A 21 -13.25 -15.46 -0.74
CA ALA A 21 -12.77 -15.95 -2.03
C ALA A 21 -11.48 -16.77 -1.90
N THR A 22 -10.56 -16.38 -1.01
CA THR A 22 -9.29 -17.07 -0.76
C THR A 22 -8.90 -16.92 0.70
N ASP A 23 -7.96 -17.78 1.16
CA ASP A 23 -7.51 -17.75 2.55
C ASP A 23 -6.79 -16.43 2.89
N ASP A 24 -5.97 -15.90 1.99
CA ASP A 24 -5.28 -14.63 2.22
C ASP A 24 -6.27 -13.45 2.27
N TYR A 25 -7.35 -13.46 1.48
CA TYR A 25 -8.42 -12.48 1.62
C TYR A 25 -9.18 -12.61 2.92
N LEU A 26 -9.40 -13.84 3.38
CA LEU A 26 -10.05 -14.08 4.66
C LEU A 26 -9.26 -13.46 5.81
N VAL A 27 -7.97 -13.70 5.85
CA VAL A 27 -7.09 -13.11 6.88
C VAL A 27 -7.06 -11.58 6.77
N TYR A 28 -6.94 -11.05 5.56
CA TYR A 28 -6.95 -9.60 5.34
C TYR A 28 -8.27 -8.99 5.82
N HIS A 29 -9.40 -9.57 5.42
CA HIS A 29 -10.72 -9.09 5.82
C HIS A 29 -10.87 -9.07 7.35
N ASP A 30 -10.46 -10.15 8.01
CA ASP A 30 -10.68 -10.30 9.45
C ASP A 30 -9.72 -9.46 10.29
N THR A 31 -8.52 -9.17 9.80
CA THR A 31 -7.48 -8.51 10.60
C THR A 31 -7.17 -7.08 10.19
N GLU A 32 -7.44 -6.69 8.95
CA GLU A 32 -7.00 -5.39 8.43
C GLU A 32 -8.13 -4.54 7.85
N TRP A 33 -9.04 -5.14 7.10
CA TRP A 33 -10.06 -4.38 6.39
C TRP A 33 -11.01 -3.65 7.37
N GLY A 34 -11.26 -2.38 7.08
CA GLY A 34 -12.12 -1.55 7.92
C GLY A 34 -11.49 -1.11 9.24
N ARG A 35 -10.24 -1.47 9.50
CA ARG A 35 -9.51 -1.05 10.69
C ARG A 35 -8.68 0.19 10.41
N PRO A 36 -8.59 1.12 11.37
CA PRO A 36 -7.74 2.31 11.20
C PRO A 36 -6.28 1.94 11.00
N VAL A 37 -5.60 2.68 10.12
CA VAL A 37 -4.16 2.59 9.94
C VAL A 37 -3.50 3.68 10.77
N HIS A 38 -2.58 3.31 11.65
CA HIS A 38 -1.92 4.24 12.57
C HIS A 38 -0.43 4.38 12.22
N GLY A 39 0.06 5.62 12.35
CA GLY A 39 1.45 5.95 12.08
C GLY A 39 1.69 6.37 10.63
N ASP A 40 2.64 7.30 10.44
CA ASP A 40 2.90 7.89 9.13
C ASP A 40 3.46 6.87 8.13
N ASP A 41 4.36 6.00 8.56
CA ASP A 41 4.98 4.99 7.69
C ASP A 41 3.94 3.96 7.25
N ALA A 42 3.07 3.52 8.16
CA ALA A 42 2.01 2.58 7.84
C ALA A 42 0.98 3.21 6.88
N LEU A 43 0.66 4.48 7.07
CA LEU A 43 -0.23 5.20 6.16
C LEU A 43 0.40 5.38 4.78
N PHE A 44 1.69 5.71 4.73
CA PHE A 44 2.43 5.80 3.48
C PHE A 44 2.45 4.46 2.73
N GLU A 45 2.71 3.35 3.44
CA GLU A 45 2.63 2.02 2.84
C GLU A 45 1.26 1.78 2.21
N ARG A 46 0.19 2.07 2.93
CA ARG A 46 -1.17 1.86 2.44
C ARG A 46 -1.46 2.69 1.19
N LEU A 47 -1.09 3.96 1.20
CA LEU A 47 -1.26 4.84 0.04
C LEU A 47 -0.49 4.33 -1.18
N CYS A 48 0.75 3.88 -0.98
CA CYS A 48 1.57 3.35 -2.07
C CYS A 48 0.98 2.07 -2.65
N LEU A 49 0.57 1.13 -1.80
CA LEU A 49 -0.01 -0.13 -2.26
C LEU A 49 -1.32 0.10 -3.00
N GLU A 50 -2.16 1.01 -2.55
CA GLU A 50 -3.39 1.36 -3.24
C GLU A 50 -3.12 2.01 -4.59
N ALA A 51 -2.10 2.85 -4.68
CA ALA A 51 -1.69 3.44 -5.96
C ALA A 51 -1.19 2.39 -6.93
N PHE A 52 -0.39 1.42 -6.47
CA PHE A 52 0.08 0.32 -7.31
C PHE A 52 -1.04 -0.63 -7.74
N GLN A 53 -2.13 -0.68 -7.01
CA GLN A 53 -3.28 -1.52 -7.35
C GLN A 53 -4.01 -1.06 -8.62
N SER A 54 -3.89 0.17 -9.02
CA SER A 54 -4.67 0.73 -10.14
C SER A 54 -4.65 -0.20 -11.36
N GLY A 55 -5.82 -0.66 -11.79
CA GLY A 55 -5.96 -1.61 -12.89
C GLY A 55 -5.73 -3.08 -12.53
N LEU A 56 -5.46 -3.39 -11.26
CA LEU A 56 -5.18 -4.74 -10.77
C LEU A 56 -6.14 -5.10 -9.62
N SER A 57 -6.23 -6.40 -9.30
CA SER A 57 -6.96 -6.81 -8.11
C SER A 57 -6.17 -6.51 -6.85
N TRP A 58 -6.88 -6.20 -5.75
CA TRP A 58 -6.24 -6.01 -4.46
C TRP A 58 -5.51 -7.27 -4.00
N LEU A 59 -6.02 -8.45 -4.34
CA LEU A 59 -5.37 -9.72 -4.03
C LEU A 59 -3.98 -9.80 -4.64
N THR A 60 -3.78 -9.33 -5.87
CA THR A 60 -2.47 -9.27 -6.52
C THR A 60 -1.48 -8.46 -5.68
N ILE A 61 -1.91 -7.30 -5.21
CA ILE A 61 -1.08 -6.43 -4.38
C ILE A 61 -0.84 -7.06 -3.00
N LEU A 62 -1.88 -7.62 -2.39
CA LEU A 62 -1.79 -8.26 -1.08
C LEU A 62 -0.77 -9.41 -1.08
N ARG A 63 -0.77 -10.24 -2.12
CA ARG A 63 0.17 -11.34 -2.27
C ARG A 63 1.61 -10.89 -2.51
N ARG A 64 1.81 -9.69 -3.03
CA ARG A 64 3.13 -9.10 -3.25
C ARG A 64 3.55 -8.14 -2.15
N ARG A 65 2.77 -8.01 -1.09
CA ARG A 65 3.01 -7.01 -0.05
C ARG A 65 4.40 -7.13 0.57
N GLU A 66 4.85 -8.34 0.88
CA GLU A 66 6.17 -8.56 1.48
C GLU A 66 7.31 -8.19 0.52
N THR A 67 7.18 -8.49 -0.77
CA THR A 67 8.18 -8.10 -1.76
C THR A 67 8.20 -6.59 -1.98
N PHE A 68 7.03 -5.94 -1.93
CA PHE A 68 6.97 -4.47 -1.93
C PHE A 68 7.66 -3.87 -0.70
N ARG A 69 7.43 -4.42 0.48
CA ARG A 69 8.09 -3.97 1.72
C ARG A 69 9.59 -4.08 1.62
N THR A 70 10.09 -5.21 1.14
CA THR A 70 11.53 -5.41 0.94
C THR A 70 12.10 -4.39 -0.04
N ALA A 71 11.43 -4.17 -1.16
CA ALA A 71 11.88 -3.27 -2.21
C ALA A 71 11.93 -1.81 -1.74
N PHE A 72 10.96 -1.38 -0.92
CA PHE A 72 10.82 0.00 -0.47
C PHE A 72 11.24 0.22 0.99
N ALA A 73 12.19 -0.58 1.49
CA ALA A 73 12.76 -0.41 2.84
C ALA A 73 11.68 -0.39 3.94
N GLY A 74 10.70 -1.28 3.85
CA GLY A 74 9.58 -1.36 4.80
C GLY A 74 8.63 -0.18 4.74
N PHE A 75 8.65 0.58 3.65
CA PHE A 75 7.90 1.82 3.47
C PHE A 75 8.16 2.85 4.58
N ARG A 76 9.37 2.83 5.13
CA ARG A 76 9.79 3.89 6.05
C ARG A 76 10.06 5.15 5.25
N ILE A 77 9.28 6.20 5.50
CA ILE A 77 9.34 7.45 4.73
C ILE A 77 10.76 7.99 4.71
N ALA A 78 11.44 8.04 5.86
CA ALA A 78 12.80 8.56 5.95
C ALA A 78 13.79 7.79 5.08
N GLU A 79 13.63 6.49 4.98
CA GLU A 79 14.51 5.64 4.17
C GLU A 79 14.21 5.77 2.68
N VAL A 80 12.92 5.73 2.30
CA VAL A 80 12.52 5.85 0.89
C VAL A 80 12.89 7.23 0.35
N ALA A 81 12.78 8.27 1.18
CA ALA A 81 13.17 9.63 0.79
C ALA A 81 14.66 9.75 0.43
N LYS A 82 15.51 8.85 0.92
CA LYS A 82 16.94 8.81 0.61
C LYS A 82 17.27 8.00 -0.64
N PHE A 83 16.29 7.36 -1.28
CA PHE A 83 16.53 6.56 -2.46
C PHE A 83 17.12 7.41 -3.59
N THR A 84 18.11 6.84 -4.28
CA THR A 84 18.84 7.47 -5.37
C THR A 84 18.38 6.93 -6.72
N GLY A 85 19.00 7.42 -7.81
CA GLY A 85 18.77 6.86 -9.15
C GLY A 85 19.12 5.38 -9.23
N THR A 86 20.12 4.92 -8.50
CA THR A 86 20.48 3.49 -8.43
C THR A 86 19.34 2.68 -7.80
N ASP A 87 18.72 3.18 -6.74
CA ASP A 87 17.57 2.53 -6.14
C ASP A 87 16.39 2.48 -7.11
N ARG A 88 16.16 3.56 -7.84
CA ARG A 88 15.11 3.62 -8.86
C ARG A 88 15.34 2.56 -9.94
N GLU A 89 16.54 2.41 -10.44
CA GLU A 89 16.87 1.38 -11.42
C GLU A 89 16.66 -0.01 -10.86
N ARG A 90 17.06 -0.25 -9.62
CA ARG A 90 16.81 -1.50 -8.91
C ARG A 90 15.33 -1.83 -8.83
N LEU A 91 14.50 -0.85 -8.48
CA LEU A 91 13.05 -1.03 -8.40
C LEU A 91 12.44 -1.37 -9.75
N LEU A 92 12.87 -0.69 -10.82
CA LEU A 92 12.37 -0.94 -12.18
C LEU A 92 12.80 -2.28 -12.74
N ALA A 93 13.79 -2.94 -12.14
CA ALA A 93 14.24 -4.28 -12.50
C ALA A 93 13.70 -5.37 -11.57
N ASP A 94 13.01 -5.02 -10.49
CA ASP A 94 12.54 -5.97 -9.47
C ASP A 94 11.27 -6.69 -9.92
N PRO A 95 11.31 -8.02 -10.11
CA PRO A 95 10.12 -8.78 -10.51
C PRO A 95 9.10 -8.95 -9.37
N GLY A 96 9.47 -8.64 -8.13
CA GLY A 96 8.60 -8.75 -6.96
C GLY A 96 7.60 -7.62 -6.81
N ILE A 97 7.74 -6.55 -7.59
CA ILE A 97 6.83 -5.41 -7.55
C ILE A 97 6.17 -5.19 -8.91
N ILE A 98 5.16 -4.34 -8.92
CA ILE A 98 4.56 -3.87 -10.18
C ILE A 98 5.49 -2.80 -10.76
N ARG A 99 6.16 -3.13 -11.87
CA ARG A 99 7.19 -2.28 -12.48
C ARG A 99 6.58 -1.19 -13.36
N ASN A 100 5.91 -0.27 -12.74
CA ASN A 100 5.33 0.88 -13.41
C ASN A 100 6.19 2.11 -13.07
N LYS A 101 6.85 2.66 -14.08
CA LYS A 101 7.77 3.79 -13.92
C LYS A 101 7.11 4.99 -13.26
N ALA A 102 5.92 5.36 -13.70
CA ALA A 102 5.20 6.52 -13.13
C ALA A 102 4.89 6.31 -11.65
N LYS A 103 4.46 5.10 -11.28
CA LYS A 103 4.12 4.78 -9.89
C LYS A 103 5.36 4.71 -9.00
N VAL A 104 6.45 4.16 -9.50
CA VAL A 104 7.74 4.16 -8.77
C VAL A 104 8.20 5.60 -8.55
N ASP A 105 8.22 6.41 -9.60
CA ASP A 105 8.64 7.80 -9.49
C ASP A 105 7.75 8.61 -8.53
N ALA A 106 6.44 8.40 -8.57
CA ALA A 106 5.50 9.06 -7.65
C ALA A 106 5.75 8.63 -6.20
N THR A 107 6.03 7.36 -5.96
CA THR A 107 6.35 6.85 -4.62
C THR A 107 7.59 7.54 -4.05
N LEU A 108 8.66 7.62 -4.84
CA LEU A 108 9.90 8.28 -4.40
C LEU A 108 9.70 9.77 -4.17
N ALA A 109 8.97 10.45 -5.04
CA ALA A 109 8.67 11.87 -4.89
C ALA A 109 7.81 12.14 -3.65
N ASN A 110 6.79 11.33 -3.42
CA ASN A 110 5.91 11.45 -2.26
C ASN A 110 6.68 11.24 -0.95
N ALA A 111 7.60 10.27 -0.91
CA ALA A 111 8.42 10.04 0.27
C ALA A 111 9.26 11.29 0.62
N LYS A 112 9.84 11.95 -0.37
CA LYS A 112 10.62 13.17 -0.16
C LYS A 112 9.75 14.30 0.37
N VAL A 113 8.55 14.48 -0.19
CA VAL A 113 7.60 15.49 0.29
C VAL A 113 7.20 15.22 1.73
N LEU A 114 6.85 13.97 2.06
CA LEU A 114 6.45 13.60 3.41
C LEU A 114 7.58 13.72 4.42
N ALA A 115 8.80 13.38 4.04
CA ALA A 115 9.97 13.55 4.91
C ALA A 115 10.19 15.03 5.23
N GLY A 116 10.00 15.91 4.25
CA GLY A 116 10.06 17.36 4.46
C GLY A 116 8.96 17.88 5.37
N TRP A 117 7.74 17.35 5.20
CA TRP A 117 6.61 17.73 6.06
C TRP A 117 6.78 17.25 7.49
N ARG A 118 7.32 16.05 7.70
CA ARG A 118 7.60 15.55 9.06
C ARG A 118 8.59 16.48 9.79
N ALA A 119 9.59 16.95 9.08
CA ALA A 119 10.51 17.94 9.64
C ALA A 119 9.82 19.28 9.96
N GLY A 120 8.74 19.62 9.23
CA GLY A 120 7.94 20.81 9.44
C GLY A 120 6.71 20.59 10.34
N GLU A 121 6.56 19.42 10.93
CA GLU A 121 5.47 19.07 11.86
C GLU A 121 4.06 19.15 11.24
N LEU A 122 3.92 18.80 9.97
CA LEU A 122 2.61 18.73 9.32
C LEU A 122 1.85 17.46 9.73
N ASP A 123 0.54 17.61 9.82
CA ASP A 123 -0.35 16.51 10.25
C ASP A 123 -0.83 15.65 9.06
N ALA A 124 -1.65 14.64 9.38
CA ALA A 124 -2.16 13.68 8.40
C ALA A 124 -3.05 14.33 7.32
N VAL A 125 -3.64 15.48 7.55
CA VAL A 125 -4.45 16.19 6.55
C VAL A 125 -3.61 16.58 5.35
N SER A 126 -2.32 16.82 5.55
CA SER A 126 -1.37 17.18 4.50
C SER A 126 -1.17 16.09 3.45
N TYR A 127 -1.57 14.85 3.72
CA TYR A 127 -1.48 13.77 2.74
C TYR A 127 -2.33 14.01 1.49
N THR A 128 -3.32 14.90 1.56
CA THR A 128 -4.11 15.29 0.39
C THR A 128 -3.30 16.00 -0.69
N HIS A 129 -2.11 16.47 -0.36
CA HIS A 129 -1.20 17.13 -1.29
C HIS A 129 -0.24 16.17 -2.00
N LEU A 130 -0.32 14.87 -1.70
CA LEU A 130 0.54 13.88 -2.34
C LEU A 130 0.16 13.69 -3.81
N THR A 131 1.19 13.41 -4.64
CA THR A 131 1.00 13.05 -6.04
C THR A 131 0.48 11.61 -6.13
N LEU A 132 -0.63 11.42 -6.83
CA LEU A 132 -1.17 10.09 -7.12
C LEU A 132 -0.76 9.68 -8.54
N PRO A 133 -0.28 8.45 -8.73
CA PRO A 133 0.06 7.95 -10.06
C PRO A 133 -1.17 7.66 -10.91
#